data_eb867deba5ab6087d5be59216452612d
#
_entry.id   eb867deba5ab6087d5be59216452612d
#
_cell.length_a   1.000
_cell.length_b   1.000
_cell.length_c   1.000
_cell.angle_alpha   90.00
_cell.angle_beta   90.00
_cell.angle_gamma   90.00
#
_symmetry.space_group_name_H-M   'P 1'
#
loop_
_entity.id
_entity.type
_entity.pdbx_description
1 polymer ?
#
loop_
_entity_poly.entity_id
_entity_poly.type
_entity_poly.pdbx_seq_one_letter_code
_entity_poly.pdbx_strand_id
1 'polypeptide(L)'
;VPDSTNRPPGRRKLHRDRARPDGHDPANPVVLDVEGSGVQPPVAPRVRQAFWLLERVAPAIGSRWATELWCTPPVMESSLRMPPGVPPGQPLEAHWNGHRVVGEAWGEGPLVYLVHGWGGRRPHLGMFIKPLVESGHRVIAFDLPSHNESDPGALAPGRTTAIECAEAVAAMIRTHGPARAVVAHSLGANATAFAASWGATVGRLVFLAPMGEFPIYLDLFAARHNFGRRIRAGLHRRLERRIGMSLEDTNMVRIAQKTGYPPLLLIHDPDDPETPYETSERVVASWPGADLMTTQGLGRLAHFRILRHRPAIRAGVEFIGPAQV
;
A
#
# COMPACT_ATOMS: atom_id res chain seq x y z
N VAL A 1 6.50 -63.30 -57.06
CA VAL A 1 5.28 -62.89 -56.39
C VAL A 1 5.60 -62.46 -54.96
N PRO A 2 5.61 -61.20 -54.62
CA PRO A 2 5.67 -60.78 -53.26
C PRO A 2 4.36 -60.20 -52.78
N ASP A 3 4.04 -60.60 -51.60
CA ASP A 3 2.94 -60.09 -50.77
C ASP A 3 3.35 -58.76 -50.10
N SER A 4 2.45 -57.80 -50.13
CA SER A 4 2.62 -56.50 -49.53
C SER A 4 1.36 -56.06 -48.78
N THR A 5 1.36 -56.24 -47.50
CA THR A 5 0.37 -55.59 -46.61
C THR A 5 1.09 -54.97 -45.41
N ASN A 6 1.34 -53.67 -45.51
CA ASN A 6 1.70 -52.91 -44.30
C ASN A 6 0.94 -51.59 -44.31
N ARG A 7 -0.21 -51.56 -43.61
CA ARG A 7 -0.93 -50.34 -43.25
C ARG A 7 -0.54 -49.87 -41.87
N PRO A 8 -0.17 -48.59 -41.70
CA PRO A 8 0.10 -48.05 -40.35
C PRO A 8 -1.20 -47.81 -39.57
N PRO A 9 -1.17 -47.92 -38.24
CA PRO A 9 -2.34 -47.77 -37.38
C PRO A 9 -2.78 -46.31 -37.26
N GLY A 10 -4.11 -46.18 -37.25
CA GLY A 10 -4.82 -44.90 -37.23
C GLY A 10 -4.46 -43.99 -36.07
N ARG A 11 -4.33 -42.71 -36.35
CA ARG A 11 -4.24 -41.63 -35.39
C ARG A 11 -5.50 -41.61 -34.50
N ARG A 12 -5.35 -41.93 -33.24
CA ARG A 12 -6.33 -41.62 -32.19
C ARG A 12 -6.44 -40.09 -32.10
N LYS A 13 -7.62 -39.56 -32.37
CA LYS A 13 -8.00 -38.19 -32.03
C LYS A 13 -8.00 -38.08 -30.50
N LEU A 14 -7.02 -37.35 -29.95
CA LEU A 14 -7.07 -36.86 -28.59
C LEU A 14 -8.18 -35.81 -28.51
N HIS A 15 -9.27 -36.18 -27.85
CA HIS A 15 -10.22 -35.18 -27.34
C HIS A 15 -9.44 -34.25 -26.40
N ARG A 16 -9.27 -33.02 -26.83
CA ARG A 16 -8.90 -31.93 -25.93
C ARG A 16 -10.14 -31.63 -25.09
N ASP A 17 -10.17 -32.18 -23.89
CA ASP A 17 -11.00 -31.63 -22.83
C ASP A 17 -10.56 -30.19 -22.59
N ARG A 18 -11.39 -29.25 -23.01
CA ARG A 18 -11.30 -27.87 -22.58
C ARG A 18 -11.63 -27.85 -21.10
N ALA A 19 -10.60 -27.79 -20.24
CA ALA A 19 -10.76 -27.45 -18.85
C ALA A 19 -11.52 -26.11 -18.78
N ARG A 20 -12.65 -26.11 -18.12
CA ARG A 20 -13.41 -24.90 -17.76
C ARG A 20 -12.57 -24.07 -16.81
N PRO A 21 -12.54 -22.73 -16.93
CA PRO A 21 -11.79 -21.85 -16.01
C PRO A 21 -12.58 -21.54 -14.74
N ASP A 22 -13.40 -22.45 -14.24
CA ASP A 22 -14.21 -22.26 -13.03
C ASP A 22 -13.70 -23.16 -11.91
N GLY A 23 -12.43 -22.93 -11.51
CA GLY A 23 -11.87 -23.46 -10.28
C GLY A 23 -12.47 -22.72 -9.07
N HIS A 24 -13.76 -22.86 -8.84
CA HIS A 24 -14.38 -22.45 -7.59
C HIS A 24 -14.01 -23.48 -6.54
N ASP A 25 -13.07 -23.12 -5.66
CA ASP A 25 -12.75 -23.89 -4.45
C ASP A 25 -13.92 -23.77 -3.47
N PRO A 26 -14.71 -24.83 -3.23
CA PRO A 26 -15.86 -24.78 -2.32
C PRO A 26 -15.45 -24.57 -0.84
N ALA A 27 -14.15 -24.56 -0.52
CA ALA A 27 -13.63 -24.28 0.82
C ALA A 27 -13.40 -22.78 1.06
N ASN A 28 -13.81 -21.88 0.16
CA ASN A 28 -13.64 -20.44 0.33
C ASN A 28 -14.96 -19.68 0.48
N PRO A 29 -15.65 -19.73 1.64
CA PRO A 29 -16.93 -19.05 1.85
C PRO A 29 -16.79 -17.57 2.22
N VAL A 30 -15.61 -16.95 2.05
CA VAL A 30 -15.44 -15.53 2.38
C VAL A 30 -15.40 -14.72 1.08
N VAL A 31 -16.52 -14.63 0.39
CA VAL A 31 -16.82 -13.50 -0.46
C VAL A 31 -17.09 -12.32 0.47
N LEU A 32 -16.04 -11.68 0.95
CA LEU A 32 -16.16 -10.38 1.60
C LEU A 32 -16.51 -9.39 0.50
N ASP A 33 -17.62 -8.73 0.72
CA ASP A 33 -18.15 -7.68 -0.13
C ASP A 33 -17.07 -6.61 -0.38
N VAL A 34 -16.43 -6.66 -1.55
CA VAL A 34 -15.35 -5.77 -1.96
C VAL A 34 -15.93 -4.50 -2.60
N GLU A 35 -17.26 -4.40 -2.71
CA GLU A 35 -17.94 -3.29 -3.37
C GLU A 35 -17.78 -1.93 -2.67
N GLY A 36 -17.28 -1.89 -1.44
CA GLY A 36 -16.97 -0.64 -0.72
C GLY A 36 -15.48 -0.28 -0.66
N SER A 37 -14.59 -1.08 -1.22
CA SER A 37 -13.16 -0.95 -0.98
C SER A 37 -12.42 -0.28 -2.13
N GLY A 38 -12.14 1.00 -1.98
CA GLY A 38 -10.85 1.52 -2.35
C GLY A 38 -10.65 2.15 -3.71
N VAL A 39 -11.51 1.99 -4.69
CA VAL A 39 -11.42 2.82 -5.90
C VAL A 39 -11.85 4.23 -5.54
N GLN A 40 -10.91 5.18 -5.55
CA GLN A 40 -11.25 6.57 -5.33
C GLN A 40 -12.37 6.98 -6.31
N PRO A 41 -13.49 7.53 -5.82
CA PRO A 41 -14.61 7.89 -6.68
C PRO A 41 -14.16 8.86 -7.77
N PRO A 42 -14.79 8.83 -8.96
CA PRO A 42 -14.44 9.76 -10.03
C PRO A 42 -14.61 11.19 -9.57
N VAL A 43 -13.66 12.06 -9.92
CA VAL A 43 -13.74 13.49 -9.59
C VAL A 43 -14.95 14.09 -10.30
N ALA A 44 -15.82 14.77 -9.54
CA ALA A 44 -17.06 15.36 -10.05
C ALA A 44 -16.78 16.29 -11.26
N PRO A 45 -17.59 16.24 -12.30
CA PRO A 45 -17.40 17.07 -13.51
C PRO A 45 -17.22 18.55 -13.22
N ARG A 46 -17.98 19.08 -12.27
CA ARG A 46 -17.89 20.49 -11.82
C ARG A 46 -16.52 20.85 -11.25
N VAL A 47 -15.88 19.92 -10.51
CA VAL A 47 -14.53 20.13 -9.96
C VAL A 47 -13.49 20.13 -11.09
N ARG A 48 -13.61 19.21 -12.04
CA ARG A 48 -12.75 19.16 -13.21
C ARG A 48 -12.87 20.41 -14.09
N GLN A 49 -14.09 20.92 -14.27
CA GLN A 49 -14.34 22.17 -14.99
C GLN A 49 -13.75 23.39 -14.24
N ALA A 50 -13.91 23.45 -12.93
CA ALA A 50 -13.34 24.52 -12.11
C ALA A 50 -11.80 24.54 -12.22
N PHE A 51 -11.12 23.39 -12.13
CA PHE A 51 -9.69 23.31 -12.32
C PHE A 51 -9.25 23.70 -13.74
N TRP A 52 -9.99 23.29 -14.78
CA TRP A 52 -9.74 23.72 -16.15
C TRP A 52 -9.81 25.24 -16.33
N LEU A 53 -10.76 25.92 -15.68
CA LEU A 53 -10.88 27.38 -15.68
C LEU A 53 -9.73 28.00 -14.87
N LEU A 54 -9.49 27.54 -13.64
CA LEU A 54 -8.43 28.07 -12.77
C LEU A 54 -7.04 27.93 -13.38
N GLU A 55 -6.78 26.87 -14.13
CA GLU A 55 -5.51 26.72 -14.87
C GLU A 55 -5.24 27.90 -15.80
N ARG A 56 -6.31 28.53 -16.37
CA ARG A 56 -6.23 29.62 -17.33
C ARG A 56 -6.21 30.99 -16.69
N VAL A 57 -7.08 31.22 -15.71
CA VAL A 57 -7.34 32.55 -15.19
C VAL A 57 -6.70 32.85 -13.82
N ALA A 58 -6.55 31.82 -12.98
CA ALA A 58 -6.06 31.97 -11.60
C ALA A 58 -5.30 30.73 -11.08
N PRO A 59 -4.18 30.32 -11.70
CA PRO A 59 -3.47 29.09 -11.36
C PRO A 59 -2.93 29.07 -9.92
N ALA A 60 -2.70 30.24 -9.32
CA ALA A 60 -2.29 30.32 -7.91
C ALA A 60 -3.41 29.85 -6.96
N ILE A 61 -4.67 30.19 -7.24
CA ILE A 61 -5.85 29.70 -6.48
C ILE A 61 -6.01 28.21 -6.74
N GLY A 62 -5.94 27.78 -8.01
CA GLY A 62 -6.03 26.36 -8.37
C GLY A 62 -4.95 25.52 -7.68
N SER A 63 -3.71 25.99 -7.61
CA SER A 63 -2.63 25.26 -6.94
C SER A 63 -2.81 25.18 -5.42
N ARG A 64 -3.36 26.21 -4.78
CA ARG A 64 -3.72 26.16 -3.37
C ARG A 64 -4.80 25.09 -3.13
N TRP A 65 -5.87 25.13 -3.90
CA TRP A 65 -6.95 24.15 -3.80
C TRP A 65 -6.48 22.72 -4.08
N ALA A 66 -5.65 22.52 -5.12
CA ALA A 66 -5.04 21.23 -5.42
C ALA A 66 -4.18 20.71 -4.24
N THR A 67 -3.44 21.59 -3.56
CA THR A 67 -2.65 21.23 -2.38
C THR A 67 -3.53 20.78 -1.21
N GLU A 68 -4.64 21.46 -0.97
CA GLU A 68 -5.59 21.08 0.07
C GLU A 68 -6.20 19.70 -0.20
N LEU A 69 -6.65 19.47 -1.45
CA LEU A 69 -7.19 18.18 -1.86
C LEU A 69 -6.15 17.06 -1.77
N TRP A 70 -4.92 17.32 -2.18
CA TRP A 70 -3.82 16.36 -2.10
C TRP A 70 -3.54 15.91 -0.66
N CYS A 71 -3.59 16.81 0.29
CA CYS A 71 -3.32 16.54 1.70
C CYS A 71 -4.54 16.02 2.47
N THR A 72 -5.69 15.82 1.82
CA THR A 72 -6.94 15.35 2.45
C THR A 72 -7.13 13.88 2.11
N PRO A 73 -6.92 12.94 3.05
CA PRO A 73 -7.26 11.54 2.82
C PRO A 73 -8.74 11.37 2.51
N PRO A 74 -9.10 10.51 1.56
CA PRO A 74 -10.51 10.20 1.33
C PRO A 74 -11.10 9.52 2.57
N VAL A 75 -12.28 9.97 2.99
CA VAL A 75 -13.04 9.27 4.02
C VAL A 75 -13.71 8.07 3.36
N MET A 76 -13.24 6.90 3.68
CA MET A 76 -13.85 5.65 3.21
C MET A 76 -15.02 5.31 4.13
N GLU A 77 -16.23 5.47 3.63
CA GLU A 77 -17.48 5.05 4.31
C GLU A 77 -17.65 3.52 4.35
N SER A 78 -16.57 2.79 4.54
CA SER A 78 -16.70 1.35 4.57
C SER A 78 -16.96 0.88 6.00
N SER A 79 -17.89 -0.04 6.15
CA SER A 79 -18.10 -0.88 7.33
C SER A 79 -16.94 -1.90 7.54
N LEU A 80 -15.75 -1.59 7.03
CA LEU A 80 -14.60 -2.48 7.08
C LEU A 80 -14.27 -2.80 8.55
N ARG A 81 -14.47 -4.06 8.91
CA ARG A 81 -14.18 -4.61 10.23
C ARG A 81 -12.96 -5.50 10.16
N MET A 82 -12.39 -5.80 11.32
CA MET A 82 -11.37 -6.84 11.40
C MET A 82 -11.89 -8.14 10.79
N PRO A 83 -11.02 -8.91 10.11
CA PRO A 83 -11.43 -10.18 9.51
C PRO A 83 -12.02 -11.14 10.55
N PRO A 84 -12.93 -12.05 10.13
CA PRO A 84 -13.43 -13.10 11.00
C PRO A 84 -12.30 -13.90 11.65
N GLY A 85 -12.42 -14.15 12.94
CA GLY A 85 -11.41 -14.89 13.71
C GLY A 85 -10.24 -14.05 14.22
N VAL A 86 -10.21 -12.75 13.98
CA VAL A 86 -9.33 -11.80 14.66
C VAL A 86 -10.11 -11.15 15.79
N PRO A 87 -9.78 -11.42 17.06
CA PRO A 87 -10.45 -10.80 18.20
C PRO A 87 -10.10 -9.31 18.28
N PRO A 88 -10.82 -8.51 19.09
CA PRO A 88 -10.37 -7.17 19.45
C PRO A 88 -8.95 -7.20 20.02
N GLY A 89 -8.11 -6.29 19.56
CA GLY A 89 -6.74 -6.15 20.06
C GLY A 89 -6.69 -5.40 21.39
N GLN A 90 -5.52 -5.42 22.01
CA GLN A 90 -5.23 -4.57 23.16
C GLN A 90 -5.01 -3.14 22.65
N PRO A 91 -5.78 -2.13 23.09
CA PRO A 91 -5.58 -0.75 22.69
C PRO A 91 -4.17 -0.26 23.06
N LEU A 92 -3.59 0.51 22.17
CA LEU A 92 -2.31 1.20 22.42
C LEU A 92 -2.26 2.53 21.64
N GLU A 93 -1.34 3.38 22.06
CA GLU A 93 -1.13 4.66 21.41
C GLU A 93 0.34 5.07 21.44
N ALA A 94 0.73 5.94 20.53
CA ALA A 94 1.99 6.68 20.59
C ALA A 94 1.72 8.16 20.33
N HIS A 95 2.66 9.01 20.73
CA HIS A 95 2.56 10.45 20.51
C HIS A 95 3.61 10.91 19.52
N TRP A 96 3.16 11.68 18.54
CA TRP A 96 3.97 12.33 17.53
C TRP A 96 3.68 13.84 17.56
N ASN A 97 4.67 14.65 17.93
CA ASN A 97 4.52 16.11 18.04
C ASN A 97 3.27 16.56 18.82
N GLY A 98 2.90 15.84 19.86
CA GLY A 98 1.69 16.09 20.67
C GLY A 98 0.40 15.53 20.08
N HIS A 99 0.41 14.96 18.89
CA HIS A 99 -0.71 14.27 18.27
C HIS A 99 -0.70 12.79 18.63
N ARG A 100 -1.87 12.24 18.87
CA ARG A 100 -2.05 10.83 19.24
C ARG A 100 -2.20 9.96 18.01
N VAL A 101 -1.43 8.88 17.96
CA VAL A 101 -1.53 7.80 16.97
C VAL A 101 -2.12 6.58 17.67
N VAL A 102 -3.29 6.14 17.23
CA VAL A 102 -4.08 5.08 17.89
C VAL A 102 -3.88 3.76 17.17
N GLY A 103 -3.70 2.69 17.93
CA GLY A 103 -3.50 1.35 17.42
C GLY A 103 -4.04 0.27 18.34
N GLU A 104 -3.84 -0.97 17.90
CA GLU A 104 -4.15 -2.18 18.66
C GLU A 104 -3.02 -3.19 18.49
N ALA A 105 -2.84 -4.04 19.51
CA ALA A 105 -1.87 -5.13 19.50
C ALA A 105 -2.51 -6.48 19.74
N TRP A 106 -1.93 -7.52 19.13
CA TRP A 106 -2.31 -8.93 19.26
C TRP A 106 -1.08 -9.79 19.46
N GLY A 107 -1.21 -10.84 20.27
CA GLY A 107 -0.15 -11.81 20.52
C GLY A 107 1.00 -11.26 21.36
N GLU A 108 2.06 -12.06 21.45
CA GLU A 108 3.30 -11.77 22.16
C GLU A 108 4.50 -12.13 21.30
N GLY A 109 5.70 -11.66 21.66
CA GLY A 109 6.94 -11.94 20.95
C GLY A 109 7.50 -10.74 20.16
N PRO A 110 8.39 -10.98 19.18
CA PRO A 110 8.98 -9.93 18.37
C PRO A 110 7.92 -9.13 17.59
N LEU A 111 8.11 -7.80 17.53
CA LEU A 111 7.10 -6.89 16.99
C LEU A 111 7.04 -6.88 15.48
N VAL A 112 5.83 -7.03 14.93
CA VAL A 112 5.52 -6.78 13.53
C VAL A 112 4.49 -5.66 13.43
N TYR A 113 4.82 -4.60 12.72
CA TYR A 113 3.93 -3.45 12.51
C TYR A 113 3.19 -3.58 11.19
N LEU A 114 1.90 -3.21 11.18
CA LEU A 114 1.04 -3.16 10.00
C LEU A 114 0.69 -1.71 9.70
N VAL A 115 1.10 -1.20 8.52
CA VAL A 115 0.95 0.19 8.12
C VAL A 115 0.10 0.31 6.87
N HIS A 116 -1.11 0.87 7.00
CA HIS A 116 -2.05 1.02 5.89
C HIS A 116 -1.66 2.15 4.92
N GLY A 117 -2.31 2.19 3.75
CA GLY A 117 -2.14 3.24 2.74
C GLY A 117 -3.05 4.45 2.92
N TRP A 118 -3.01 5.39 1.94
CA TRP A 118 -3.81 6.61 1.92
C TRP A 118 -5.31 6.32 1.94
N GLY A 119 -6.05 6.97 2.84
CA GLY A 119 -7.46 6.70 3.07
C GLY A 119 -7.75 5.36 3.76
N GLY A 120 -6.71 4.61 4.14
CA GLY A 120 -6.83 3.32 4.81
C GLY A 120 -7.07 3.42 6.31
N ARG A 121 -7.06 2.27 6.96
CA ARG A 121 -7.17 2.08 8.42
C ARG A 121 -6.70 0.68 8.82
N ARG A 122 -6.50 0.44 10.11
CA ARG A 122 -6.01 -0.82 10.68
C ARG A 122 -6.58 -2.10 10.05
N PRO A 123 -7.93 -2.25 9.86
CA PRO A 123 -8.49 -3.48 9.31
C PRO A 123 -8.08 -3.84 7.89
N HIS A 124 -7.51 -2.89 7.11
CA HIS A 124 -7.05 -3.19 5.76
C HIS A 124 -5.96 -4.27 5.72
N LEU A 125 -5.07 -4.29 6.71
CA LEU A 125 -4.02 -5.31 6.85
C LEU A 125 -4.38 -6.43 7.85
N GLY A 126 -5.63 -6.46 8.30
CA GLY A 126 -6.09 -7.41 9.33
C GLY A 126 -5.87 -8.87 8.97
N MET A 127 -5.84 -9.23 7.68
CA MET A 127 -5.57 -10.60 7.23
C MET A 127 -4.16 -11.11 7.59
N PHE A 128 -3.22 -10.22 7.90
CA PHE A 128 -1.88 -10.59 8.38
C PHE A 128 -1.84 -10.89 9.87
N ILE A 129 -2.82 -10.42 10.67
CA ILE A 129 -2.76 -10.51 12.13
C ILE A 129 -2.71 -11.96 12.58
N LYS A 130 -3.72 -12.76 12.22
CA LYS A 130 -3.82 -14.16 12.67
C LYS A 130 -2.57 -14.98 12.32
N PRO A 131 -2.11 -15.06 11.05
CA PRO A 131 -0.95 -15.89 10.72
C PRO A 131 0.35 -15.39 11.35
N LEU A 132 0.52 -14.08 11.59
CA LEU A 132 1.69 -13.55 12.29
C LEU A 132 1.66 -13.89 13.78
N VAL A 133 0.50 -13.81 14.45
CA VAL A 133 0.34 -14.24 15.84
C VAL A 133 0.57 -15.73 15.98
N GLU A 134 0.04 -16.55 15.06
CA GLU A 134 0.26 -18.01 15.04
C GLU A 134 1.73 -18.39 14.82
N SER A 135 2.51 -17.50 14.15
CA SER A 135 3.97 -17.67 14.00
C SER A 135 4.80 -17.08 15.15
N GLY A 136 4.15 -16.69 16.26
CA GLY A 136 4.79 -16.26 17.50
C GLY A 136 5.16 -14.78 17.56
N HIS A 137 4.53 -13.92 16.76
CA HIS A 137 4.81 -12.48 16.76
C HIS A 137 3.76 -11.69 17.55
N ARG A 138 4.20 -10.58 18.13
CA ARG A 138 3.31 -9.52 18.57
C ARG A 138 3.07 -8.58 17.40
N VAL A 139 1.80 -8.44 16.99
CA VAL A 139 1.39 -7.63 15.85
C VAL A 139 0.80 -6.32 16.33
N ILE A 140 1.26 -5.19 15.80
CA ILE A 140 0.71 -3.87 16.05
C ILE A 140 0.18 -3.29 14.75
N ALA A 141 -1.12 -2.98 14.71
CA ALA A 141 -1.74 -2.22 13.63
C ALA A 141 -2.23 -0.87 14.18
N PHE A 142 -2.02 0.21 13.44
CA PHE A 142 -2.39 1.57 13.87
C PHE A 142 -2.91 2.40 12.72
N ASP A 143 -3.63 3.46 13.03
CA ASP A 143 -4.14 4.41 12.06
C ASP A 143 -3.14 5.57 11.88
N LEU A 144 -2.84 5.93 10.64
CA LEU A 144 -1.98 7.07 10.32
C LEU A 144 -2.65 8.41 10.69
N PRO A 145 -1.90 9.52 10.84
CA PRO A 145 -2.47 10.84 11.12
C PRO A 145 -3.60 11.23 10.15
N SER A 146 -4.67 11.81 10.65
CA SER A 146 -5.89 12.16 9.90
C SER A 146 -6.64 10.96 9.31
N HIS A 147 -6.36 9.75 9.77
CA HIS A 147 -7.10 8.55 9.39
C HIS A 147 -7.79 7.97 10.63
N ASN A 148 -9.06 7.58 10.45
CA ASN A 148 -9.91 6.89 11.42
C ASN A 148 -9.82 7.49 12.85
N GLU A 149 -9.19 6.80 13.82
CA GLU A 149 -9.17 7.18 15.24
C GLU A 149 -7.94 7.99 15.67
N SER A 150 -6.92 8.09 14.83
CA SER A 150 -5.74 8.91 15.11
C SER A 150 -6.04 10.39 14.95
N ASP A 151 -5.34 11.21 15.73
CA ASP A 151 -5.48 12.65 15.68
C ASP A 151 -5.19 13.21 14.27
N PRO A 152 -5.74 14.38 13.94
CA PRO A 152 -5.37 15.08 12.72
C PRO A 152 -3.87 15.30 12.62
N GLY A 153 -3.35 15.40 11.38
CA GLY A 153 -2.03 15.93 11.14
C GLY A 153 -1.89 17.40 11.55
N ALA A 154 -0.66 17.88 11.65
CA ALA A 154 -0.34 19.23 12.12
C ALA A 154 -0.87 20.35 11.21
N LEU A 155 -1.22 20.04 9.96
CA LEU A 155 -1.64 21.04 8.97
C LEU A 155 -3.04 21.61 9.21
N ALA A 156 -4.00 20.78 9.48
CA ALA A 156 -5.40 21.11 9.79
C ALA A 156 -6.20 19.82 10.07
N PRO A 157 -7.37 19.92 10.69
CA PRO A 157 -8.27 18.78 10.84
C PRO A 157 -8.53 18.08 9.50
N GLY A 158 -8.40 16.76 9.48
CA GLY A 158 -8.61 15.91 8.32
C GLY A 158 -7.54 16.03 7.21
N ARG A 159 -6.36 16.58 7.52
CA ARG A 159 -5.25 16.73 6.57
C ARG A 159 -3.96 16.17 7.12
N THR A 160 -3.19 15.56 6.25
CA THR A 160 -1.86 15.04 6.57
C THR A 160 -0.96 15.00 5.33
N THR A 161 0.31 14.69 5.53
CA THR A 161 1.30 14.49 4.48
C THR A 161 1.96 13.12 4.63
N ALA A 162 2.63 12.64 3.58
CA ALA A 162 3.43 11.41 3.64
C ALA A 162 4.53 11.51 4.71
N ILE A 163 5.08 12.70 4.94
CA ILE A 163 6.12 12.94 5.95
C ILE A 163 5.55 12.81 7.35
N GLU A 164 4.40 13.40 7.65
CA GLU A 164 3.72 13.21 8.94
C GLU A 164 3.35 11.74 9.18
N CYS A 165 2.95 11.02 8.13
CA CYS A 165 2.73 9.58 8.22
C CYS A 165 4.03 8.83 8.58
N ALA A 166 5.16 9.22 7.98
CA ALA A 166 6.46 8.62 8.29
C ALA A 166 6.93 8.91 9.72
N GLU A 167 6.72 10.13 10.21
CA GLU A 167 7.00 10.52 11.59
C GLU A 167 6.13 9.74 12.60
N ALA A 168 4.86 9.49 12.26
CA ALA A 168 3.97 8.65 13.06
C ALA A 168 4.45 7.18 13.10
N VAL A 169 4.89 6.62 11.97
CA VAL A 169 5.51 5.28 11.94
C VAL A 169 6.75 5.24 12.83
N ALA A 170 7.63 6.23 12.72
CA ALA A 170 8.83 6.32 13.54
C ALA A 170 8.48 6.46 15.04
N ALA A 171 7.44 7.22 15.38
CA ALA A 171 6.95 7.37 16.75
C ALA A 171 6.41 6.05 17.32
N MET A 172 5.63 5.31 16.56
CA MET A 172 5.13 3.98 16.95
C MET A 172 6.28 3.02 17.26
N ILE A 173 7.29 2.94 16.38
CA ILE A 173 8.46 2.07 16.56
C ILE A 173 9.29 2.52 17.77
N ARG A 174 9.48 3.82 17.96
CA ARG A 174 10.22 4.38 19.11
C ARG A 174 9.52 4.10 20.44
N THR A 175 8.19 4.18 20.47
CA THR A 175 7.39 4.01 21.69
C THR A 175 7.26 2.55 22.11
N HIS A 176 7.01 1.66 21.13
CA HIS A 176 6.68 0.26 21.44
C HIS A 176 7.85 -0.70 21.26
N GLY A 177 8.89 -0.29 20.53
CA GLY A 177 10.12 -1.07 20.37
C GLY A 177 10.47 -1.38 18.91
N PRO A 178 11.69 -1.89 18.66
CA PRO A 178 12.19 -2.17 17.33
C PRO A 178 11.33 -3.18 16.59
N ALA A 179 11.13 -2.95 15.31
CA ALA A 179 10.36 -3.83 14.46
C ALA A 179 11.19 -5.05 14.01
N ARG A 180 10.74 -6.26 14.32
CA ARG A 180 11.21 -7.47 13.62
C ARG A 180 10.91 -7.36 12.14
N ALA A 181 9.70 -6.88 11.81
CA ALA A 181 9.31 -6.56 10.45
C ALA A 181 8.22 -5.47 10.41
N VAL A 182 8.07 -4.85 9.24
CA VAL A 182 6.93 -3.99 8.93
C VAL A 182 6.26 -4.49 7.65
N VAL A 183 4.96 -4.74 7.72
CA VAL A 183 4.11 -4.99 6.55
C VAL A 183 3.39 -3.71 6.22
N ALA A 184 3.60 -3.14 5.05
CA ALA A 184 3.06 -1.84 4.69
C ALA A 184 2.44 -1.82 3.29
N HIS A 185 1.38 -1.05 3.12
CA HIS A 185 0.63 -0.94 1.88
C HIS A 185 0.72 0.47 1.29
N SER A 186 0.90 0.58 -0.03
CA SER A 186 0.78 1.84 -0.78
C SER A 186 1.61 2.98 -0.17
N LEU A 187 0.99 4.09 0.25
CA LEU A 187 1.64 5.20 0.96
C LEU A 187 2.31 4.74 2.26
N GLY A 188 1.73 3.76 2.97
CA GLY A 188 2.33 3.21 4.19
C GLY A 188 3.72 2.63 3.96
N ALA A 189 3.97 2.04 2.78
CA ALA A 189 5.29 1.55 2.40
C ALA A 189 6.31 2.70 2.25
N ASN A 190 5.91 3.80 1.58
CA ASN A 190 6.74 4.99 1.46
C ASN A 190 7.02 5.62 2.83
N ALA A 191 5.99 5.78 3.67
CA ALA A 191 6.14 6.29 5.04
C ALA A 191 7.08 5.42 5.90
N THR A 192 7.00 4.09 5.76
CA THR A 192 7.87 3.14 6.46
C THR A 192 9.32 3.24 5.98
N ALA A 193 9.54 3.36 4.66
CA ALA A 193 10.88 3.54 4.11
C ALA A 193 11.52 4.84 4.63
N PHE A 194 10.76 5.93 4.73
CA PHE A 194 11.20 7.17 5.35
C PHE A 194 11.56 6.99 6.82
N ALA A 195 10.68 6.40 7.62
CA ALA A 195 10.93 6.15 9.03
C ALA A 195 12.24 5.34 9.23
N ALA A 196 12.45 4.31 8.42
CA ALA A 196 13.69 3.54 8.43
C ALA A 196 14.92 4.39 8.05
N SER A 197 14.80 5.27 7.05
CA SER A 197 15.89 6.18 6.64
C SER A 197 16.25 7.22 7.72
N TRP A 198 15.35 7.48 8.65
CA TRP A 198 15.57 8.35 9.81
C TRP A 198 16.04 7.60 11.06
N GLY A 199 16.34 6.30 10.92
CA GLY A 199 16.91 5.47 11.99
C GLY A 199 15.89 4.67 12.79
N ALA A 200 14.62 4.59 12.37
CA ALA A 200 13.70 3.61 12.96
C ALA A 200 14.23 2.19 12.71
N THR A 201 14.39 1.42 13.78
CA THR A 201 14.97 0.08 13.71
C THR A 201 13.97 -0.90 13.13
N VAL A 202 14.24 -1.38 11.91
CA VAL A 202 13.40 -2.34 11.18
C VAL A 202 14.26 -3.48 10.66
N GLY A 203 13.91 -4.71 11.02
CA GLY A 203 14.64 -5.91 10.60
C GLY A 203 14.30 -6.40 9.19
N ARG A 204 13.03 -6.33 8.77
CA ARG A 204 12.54 -6.76 7.45
C ARG A 204 11.38 -5.89 6.98
N LEU A 205 11.21 -5.77 5.67
CA LEU A 205 10.14 -5.01 5.05
C LEU A 205 9.32 -5.89 4.11
N VAL A 206 8.00 -5.84 4.22
CA VAL A 206 7.07 -6.43 3.26
C VAL A 206 6.19 -5.30 2.72
N PHE A 207 6.38 -4.93 1.47
CA PHE A 207 5.63 -3.85 0.83
C PHE A 207 4.63 -4.40 -0.19
N LEU A 208 3.38 -4.03 -0.02
CA LEU A 208 2.25 -4.42 -0.86
C LEU A 208 1.84 -3.23 -1.72
N ALA A 209 1.92 -3.34 -3.05
CA ALA A 209 1.57 -2.30 -4.00
C ALA A 209 2.10 -0.90 -3.58
N PRO A 210 3.42 -0.73 -3.36
CA PRO A 210 3.97 0.46 -2.73
C PRO A 210 3.85 1.71 -3.60
N MET A 211 3.69 2.86 -2.96
CA MET A 211 3.89 4.16 -3.58
C MET A 211 5.39 4.45 -3.70
N GLY A 212 6.00 4.04 -4.83
CA GLY A 212 7.46 4.09 -4.99
C GLY A 212 8.02 5.44 -5.39
N GLU A 213 7.39 6.14 -6.35
CA GLU A 213 7.90 7.39 -6.94
C GLU A 213 6.87 8.52 -6.85
N PHE A 214 7.06 9.40 -5.89
CA PHE A 214 6.09 10.45 -5.56
C PHE A 214 5.73 11.40 -6.73
N PRO A 215 6.65 11.86 -7.57
CA PRO A 215 6.33 12.80 -8.66
C PRO A 215 5.32 12.26 -9.67
N ILE A 216 5.30 10.94 -9.93
CA ILE A 216 4.36 10.29 -10.86
C ILE A 216 2.92 10.52 -10.42
N TYR A 217 2.67 10.45 -9.11
CA TYR A 217 1.32 10.62 -8.57
C TYR A 217 0.80 12.05 -8.71
N LEU A 218 1.69 13.07 -8.79
CA LEU A 218 1.27 14.44 -9.12
C LEU A 218 0.72 14.53 -10.53
N ASP A 219 1.29 13.80 -11.48
CA ASP A 219 0.81 13.76 -12.86
C ASP A 219 -0.52 13.02 -12.97
N LEU A 220 -0.65 11.88 -12.29
CA LEU A 220 -1.90 11.15 -12.19
C LEU A 220 -3.00 11.98 -11.54
N PHE A 221 -2.67 12.70 -10.47
CA PHE A 221 -3.59 13.61 -9.79
C PHE A 221 -4.03 14.76 -10.67
N ALA A 222 -3.09 15.38 -11.41
CA ALA A 222 -3.37 16.44 -12.34
C ALA A 222 -4.31 15.98 -13.46
N ALA A 223 -4.05 14.82 -14.06
CA ALA A 223 -4.88 14.22 -15.09
C ALA A 223 -6.29 13.93 -14.57
N ARG A 224 -6.39 13.34 -13.38
CA ARG A 224 -7.66 13.01 -12.73
C ARG A 224 -8.52 14.25 -12.47
N HIS A 225 -7.91 15.36 -12.03
CA HIS A 225 -8.59 16.63 -11.70
C HIS A 225 -8.70 17.57 -12.88
N ASN A 226 -8.11 17.26 -14.04
CA ASN A 226 -8.14 18.05 -15.27
C ASN A 226 -7.50 19.46 -15.11
N PHE A 227 -6.32 19.53 -14.49
CA PHE A 227 -5.51 20.75 -14.48
C PHE A 227 -4.15 20.55 -15.16
N GLY A 228 -3.58 21.65 -15.61
CA GLY A 228 -2.38 21.67 -16.43
C GLY A 228 -1.11 22.01 -15.66
N ARG A 229 -0.09 22.39 -16.42
CA ARG A 229 1.29 22.62 -15.94
C ARG A 229 1.41 23.74 -14.89
N ARG A 230 0.60 24.80 -14.97
CA ARG A 230 0.69 25.96 -14.07
C ARG A 230 0.24 25.60 -12.66
N ILE A 231 -0.92 24.94 -12.52
CA ILE A 231 -1.42 24.45 -11.23
C ILE A 231 -0.49 23.35 -10.70
N ARG A 232 -0.07 22.39 -11.55
CA ARG A 232 0.84 21.32 -11.14
C ARG A 232 2.17 21.87 -10.58
N ALA A 233 2.79 22.81 -11.26
CA ALA A 233 4.02 23.45 -10.77
C ALA A 233 3.79 24.21 -9.45
N GLY A 234 2.64 24.86 -9.30
CA GLY A 234 2.24 25.50 -8.06
C GLY A 234 2.02 24.51 -6.91
N LEU A 235 1.35 23.39 -7.17
CA LEU A 235 1.16 22.28 -6.25
C LEU A 235 2.51 21.71 -5.78
N HIS A 236 3.40 21.37 -6.72
CA HIS A 236 4.75 20.87 -6.44
C HIS A 236 5.50 21.78 -5.45
N ARG A 237 5.66 23.06 -5.78
CA ARG A 237 6.35 24.04 -4.89
C ARG A 237 5.68 24.20 -3.53
N ARG A 238 4.35 24.07 -3.45
CA ARG A 238 3.62 24.15 -2.17
C ARG A 238 3.84 22.92 -1.30
N LEU A 239 3.88 21.75 -1.93
CA LEU A 239 4.16 20.50 -1.22
C LEU A 239 5.59 20.50 -0.68
N GLU A 240 6.60 20.82 -1.50
CA GLU A 240 7.99 20.92 -1.03
C GLU A 240 8.17 21.88 0.14
N ARG A 241 7.56 23.07 0.06
CA ARG A 241 7.57 24.01 1.19
C ARG A 241 6.86 23.48 2.44
N ARG A 242 5.83 22.67 2.26
CA ARG A 242 5.05 22.10 3.36
C ARG A 242 5.78 20.98 4.07
N ILE A 243 6.45 20.12 3.30
CA ILE A 243 7.21 18.98 3.85
C ILE A 243 8.66 19.34 4.19
N GLY A 244 9.15 20.52 3.78
CA GLY A 244 10.51 20.99 4.08
C GLY A 244 11.62 20.29 3.30
N MET A 245 11.29 19.56 2.21
CA MET A 245 12.26 18.84 1.38
C MET A 245 11.80 18.80 -0.08
N SER A 246 12.72 18.41 -0.99
CA SER A 246 12.38 18.14 -2.39
C SER A 246 11.47 16.93 -2.51
N LEU A 247 10.48 16.99 -3.42
CA LEU A 247 9.65 15.82 -3.74
C LEU A 247 10.46 14.70 -4.39
N GLU A 248 11.58 15.00 -5.05
CA GLU A 248 12.51 13.99 -5.54
C GLU A 248 13.16 13.19 -4.42
N ASP A 249 13.38 13.79 -3.24
CA ASP A 249 13.92 13.12 -2.07
C ASP A 249 12.88 12.22 -1.39
N THR A 250 11.60 12.34 -1.76
CA THR A 250 10.53 11.44 -1.30
C THR A 250 10.42 10.17 -2.14
N ASN A 251 11.22 10.03 -3.17
CA ASN A 251 11.27 8.86 -4.03
C ASN A 251 11.92 7.68 -3.29
N MET A 252 11.26 6.53 -3.26
CA MET A 252 11.73 5.34 -2.55
C MET A 252 13.08 4.84 -3.09
N VAL A 253 13.37 4.99 -4.38
CA VAL A 253 14.67 4.68 -4.97
C VAL A 253 15.79 5.51 -4.34
N ARG A 254 15.55 6.80 -4.07
CA ARG A 254 16.52 7.67 -3.38
C ARG A 254 16.61 7.40 -1.88
N ILE A 255 15.47 7.07 -1.26
CA ILE A 255 15.42 6.68 0.15
C ILE A 255 16.24 5.40 0.36
N ALA A 256 16.11 4.44 -0.55
CA ALA A 256 16.86 3.20 -0.55
C ALA A 256 18.38 3.42 -0.43
N GLN A 257 18.93 4.46 -1.06
CA GLN A 257 20.35 4.80 -0.98
C GLN A 257 20.82 5.31 0.39
N LYS A 258 19.88 5.67 1.28
CA LYS A 258 20.16 6.26 2.60
C LYS A 258 19.87 5.31 3.76
N THR A 259 19.20 4.19 3.50
CA THR A 259 18.86 3.18 4.51
C THR A 259 19.96 2.14 4.58
N GLY A 260 20.13 1.48 5.71
CA GLY A 260 20.96 0.29 5.81
C GLY A 260 20.39 -0.93 5.07
N TYR A 261 19.41 -0.74 4.19
CA TYR A 261 18.73 -1.73 3.36
C TYR A 261 18.26 -2.97 4.13
N PRO A 262 17.26 -2.86 5.01
CA PRO A 262 16.63 -4.04 5.55
C PRO A 262 16.17 -4.95 4.40
N PRO A 263 16.26 -6.28 4.53
CA PRO A 263 15.70 -7.19 3.53
C PRO A 263 14.27 -6.82 3.19
N LEU A 264 13.96 -6.71 1.89
CA LEU A 264 12.68 -6.24 1.38
C LEU A 264 12.03 -7.31 0.49
N LEU A 265 10.80 -7.70 0.81
CA LEU A 265 9.89 -8.37 -0.12
C LEU A 265 8.86 -7.36 -0.60
N LEU A 266 8.87 -7.10 -1.90
CA LEU A 266 7.88 -6.28 -2.55
C LEU A 266 6.89 -7.17 -3.29
N ILE A 267 5.58 -6.97 -3.07
CA ILE A 267 4.52 -7.76 -3.69
C ILE A 267 3.62 -6.80 -4.47
N HIS A 268 3.46 -7.04 -5.78
CA HIS A 268 2.70 -6.14 -6.62
C HIS A 268 2.00 -6.88 -7.77
N ASP A 269 0.89 -6.32 -8.22
CA ASP A 269 0.12 -6.82 -9.38
C ASP A 269 0.31 -5.87 -10.57
N PRO A 270 0.68 -6.36 -11.76
CA PRO A 270 0.83 -5.52 -12.96
C PRO A 270 -0.46 -4.79 -13.39
N ASP A 271 -1.63 -5.32 -13.00
CA ASP A 271 -2.92 -4.72 -13.31
C ASP A 271 -3.34 -3.64 -12.29
N ASP A 272 -2.46 -3.25 -11.35
CA ASP A 272 -2.75 -2.20 -10.37
C ASP A 272 -2.96 -0.84 -11.04
N PRO A 273 -4.18 -0.27 -10.99
CA PRO A 273 -4.47 1.00 -11.65
C PRO A 273 -4.05 2.23 -10.83
N GLU A 274 -3.68 2.05 -9.55
CA GLU A 274 -3.38 3.16 -8.64
C GLU A 274 -1.88 3.37 -8.47
N THR A 275 -1.09 2.29 -8.43
CA THR A 275 0.37 2.35 -8.31
C THR A 275 1.01 1.66 -9.51
N PRO A 276 1.76 2.40 -10.37
CA PRO A 276 2.39 1.81 -11.54
C PRO A 276 3.39 0.71 -11.14
N TYR A 277 3.23 -0.49 -11.71
CA TYR A 277 4.07 -1.67 -11.41
C TYR A 277 5.56 -1.42 -11.69
N GLU A 278 5.88 -0.65 -12.72
CA GLU A 278 7.24 -0.32 -13.13
C GLU A 278 8.00 0.46 -12.02
N THR A 279 7.27 1.14 -11.13
CA THR A 279 7.91 1.79 -9.98
C THR A 279 8.46 0.77 -9.00
N SER A 280 7.79 -0.37 -8.84
CA SER A 280 8.23 -1.48 -8.01
C SER A 280 9.48 -2.16 -8.57
N GLU A 281 9.54 -2.37 -9.88
CA GLU A 281 10.72 -2.90 -10.55
C GLU A 281 11.94 -2.00 -10.31
N ARG A 282 11.77 -0.67 -10.43
CA ARG A 282 12.85 0.29 -10.17
C ARG A 282 13.28 0.31 -8.70
N VAL A 283 12.32 0.20 -7.78
CA VAL A 283 12.65 0.11 -6.34
C VAL A 283 13.49 -1.13 -6.06
N VAL A 284 13.07 -2.31 -6.54
CA VAL A 284 13.80 -3.55 -6.34
C VAL A 284 15.19 -3.49 -6.98
N ALA A 285 15.30 -2.96 -8.20
CA ALA A 285 16.58 -2.78 -8.88
C ALA A 285 17.56 -1.86 -8.13
N SER A 286 17.04 -0.94 -7.29
CA SER A 286 17.83 0.01 -6.51
C SER A 286 18.04 -0.39 -5.04
N TRP A 287 17.41 -1.49 -4.59
CA TRP A 287 17.44 -1.94 -3.20
C TRP A 287 18.16 -3.29 -3.07
N PRO A 288 19.44 -3.32 -2.64
CA PRO A 288 20.18 -4.56 -2.49
C PRO A 288 19.48 -5.57 -1.58
N GLY A 289 19.31 -6.79 -2.09
CA GLY A 289 18.62 -7.86 -1.35
C GLY A 289 17.09 -7.72 -1.30
N ALA A 290 16.52 -6.93 -2.20
CA ALA A 290 15.07 -6.90 -2.39
C ALA A 290 14.61 -7.97 -3.38
N ASP A 291 13.48 -8.59 -3.07
CA ASP A 291 12.78 -9.53 -3.94
C ASP A 291 11.45 -8.93 -4.41
N LEU A 292 11.04 -9.23 -5.65
CA LEU A 292 9.76 -8.85 -6.22
C LEU A 292 8.89 -10.09 -6.47
N MET A 293 7.79 -10.18 -5.75
CA MET A 293 6.74 -11.15 -6.03
C MET A 293 5.65 -10.50 -6.87
N THR A 294 5.47 -10.95 -8.10
CA THR A 294 4.39 -10.54 -8.99
C THR A 294 3.16 -11.37 -8.71
N THR A 295 2.02 -10.72 -8.41
CA THR A 295 0.71 -11.37 -8.39
C THR A 295 0.04 -11.26 -9.77
N GLN A 296 -1.01 -12.03 -10.01
CA GLN A 296 -1.74 -12.03 -11.27
C GLN A 296 -3.24 -12.20 -11.05
N GLY A 297 -4.03 -11.60 -11.95
CA GLY A 297 -5.47 -11.83 -11.98
C GLY A 297 -6.28 -11.11 -10.91
N LEU A 298 -5.70 -10.12 -10.23
CA LEU A 298 -6.45 -9.33 -9.25
C LEU A 298 -7.32 -8.26 -9.91
N GLY A 299 -7.06 -7.93 -11.19
CA GLY A 299 -7.86 -7.06 -12.04
C GLY A 299 -7.91 -5.62 -11.53
N ARG A 300 -8.96 -4.88 -11.92
CA ARG A 300 -9.09 -3.43 -11.66
C ARG A 300 -9.08 -3.02 -10.17
N LEU A 301 -9.21 -3.96 -9.25
CA LEU A 301 -9.13 -3.74 -7.82
C LEU A 301 -7.83 -4.30 -7.22
N ALA A 302 -6.82 -4.56 -8.04
CA ALA A 302 -5.57 -5.18 -7.63
C ALA A 302 -4.94 -4.49 -6.42
N HIS A 303 -4.96 -3.15 -6.41
CA HIS A 303 -4.42 -2.32 -5.33
C HIS A 303 -4.94 -2.71 -3.93
N PHE A 304 -6.20 -3.10 -3.83
CA PHE A 304 -6.82 -3.49 -2.55
C PHE A 304 -6.98 -5.00 -2.39
N ARG A 305 -7.21 -5.74 -3.49
CA ARG A 305 -7.36 -7.19 -3.44
C ARG A 305 -6.07 -7.87 -2.99
N ILE A 306 -4.91 -7.29 -3.26
CA ILE A 306 -3.61 -7.78 -2.79
C ILE A 306 -3.56 -7.94 -1.27
N LEU A 307 -4.26 -7.10 -0.50
CA LEU A 307 -4.34 -7.15 0.97
C LEU A 307 -5.09 -8.37 1.51
N ARG A 308 -5.83 -9.07 0.64
CA ARG A 308 -6.60 -10.27 0.94
C ARG A 308 -6.18 -11.46 0.10
N HIS A 309 -5.17 -11.27 -0.75
CA HIS A 309 -4.64 -12.32 -1.62
C HIS A 309 -3.81 -13.31 -0.79
N ARG A 310 -4.38 -14.50 -0.55
CA ARG A 310 -3.76 -15.52 0.32
C ARG A 310 -2.30 -15.84 -0.03
N PRO A 311 -1.90 -16.01 -1.30
CA PRO A 311 -0.50 -16.21 -1.66
C PRO A 311 0.40 -15.05 -1.23
N ALA A 312 -0.04 -13.78 -1.38
CA ALA A 312 0.72 -12.61 -0.95
C ALA A 312 0.90 -12.56 0.57
N ILE A 313 -0.19 -12.85 1.31
CA ILE A 313 -0.14 -12.92 2.78
C ILE A 313 0.84 -14.01 3.23
N ARG A 314 0.73 -15.22 2.67
CA ARG A 314 1.61 -16.33 2.98
C ARG A 314 3.07 -15.99 2.69
N ALA A 315 3.37 -15.47 1.50
CA ALA A 315 4.73 -15.07 1.13
C ALA A 315 5.30 -14.01 2.09
N GLY A 316 4.50 -13.02 2.49
CA GLY A 316 4.90 -12.02 3.47
C GLY A 316 5.21 -12.61 4.84
N VAL A 317 4.38 -13.53 5.34
CA VAL A 317 4.59 -14.21 6.62
C VAL A 317 5.81 -15.14 6.57
N GLU A 318 5.98 -15.90 5.50
CA GLU A 318 7.15 -16.76 5.27
C GLU A 318 8.44 -15.95 5.19
N PHE A 319 8.43 -14.80 4.52
CA PHE A 319 9.56 -13.90 4.43
C PHE A 319 9.97 -13.32 5.80
N ILE A 320 9.00 -12.99 6.66
CA ILE A 320 9.27 -12.55 8.04
C ILE A 320 9.90 -13.68 8.86
N GLY A 321 9.47 -14.92 8.59
CA GLY A 321 9.89 -16.13 9.30
C GLY A 321 9.27 -16.24 10.70
N PRO A 322 9.38 -17.41 11.36
CA PRO A 322 8.88 -17.59 12.71
C PRO A 322 9.64 -16.73 13.72
N ALA A 323 9.00 -16.41 14.82
CA ALA A 323 9.69 -15.83 15.97
C ALA A 323 10.73 -16.86 16.45
N GLN A 324 11.99 -16.45 16.50
CA GLN A 324 13.03 -17.28 17.12
C GLN A 324 12.80 -17.21 18.63
N VAL A 325 12.65 -18.38 19.24
CA VAL A 325 12.58 -18.57 20.69
C VAL A 325 13.92 -18.26 21.33
#